data_f231bfe64e240b62129a80a00e83a646
#
_entry.id   f231bfe64e240b62129a80a00e83a646
#
_cell.length_a   1.000
_cell.length_b   1.000
_cell.length_c   1.000
_cell.angle_alpha   90.00
_cell.angle_beta   90.00
_cell.angle_gamma   90.00
#
_symmetry.space_group_name_H-M   'P 1'
#
loop_
_entity.id
_entity.type
_entity.pdbx_description
1 polymer ?
#
loop_
_entity_poly.entity_id
_entity_poly.type
_entity_poly.pdbx_seq_one_letter_code
_entity_poly.pdbx_strand_id
1 'polypeptide(L)' 'MVEAIIFVVAEPNKLDRVGMEIKKLINAKEVLVITGEFDIAVRVETKDFTELSKTIREQILSIPGVVKTVTSVVIEKY' A
#
# COMPACT_ATOMS: atom_id res chain seq x y z
N MET A 1 2.39 -7.61 -16.07
CA MET A 1 1.80 -7.29 -14.76
C MET A 1 2.91 -6.86 -13.79
N VAL A 2 2.65 -5.83 -13.00
CA VAL A 2 3.62 -5.31 -12.02
C VAL A 2 3.16 -5.71 -10.63
N GLU A 3 4.07 -6.25 -9.83
CA GLU A 3 3.82 -6.62 -8.45
C GLU A 3 4.71 -5.77 -7.55
N ALA A 4 4.16 -5.25 -6.46
CA ALA A 4 4.90 -4.38 -5.56
C ALA A 4 4.44 -4.56 -4.13
N ILE A 5 5.32 -4.20 -3.19
CA ILE A 5 4.98 -4.10 -1.78
C ILE A 5 5.02 -2.62 -1.42
N ILE A 6 3.93 -2.10 -0.91
CA ILE A 6 3.84 -0.71 -0.48
C ILE A 6 3.85 -0.69 1.04
N PHE A 7 4.87 -0.09 1.61
CA PHE A 7 4.97 0.10 3.05
C PHE A 7 4.38 1.45 3.41
N VAL A 8 3.49 1.47 4.41
CA VAL A 8 2.71 2.64 4.77
C VAL A 8 2.97 3.02 6.22
N VAL A 9 3.20 4.31 6.44
CA VAL A 9 3.20 4.89 7.79
C VAL A 9 1.88 5.61 7.97
N ALA A 10 1.17 5.28 9.03
CA ALA A 10 -0.13 5.87 9.34
C ALA A 10 -0.11 6.51 10.72
N GLU A 11 -0.97 7.51 10.91
CA GLU A 11 -1.18 8.08 12.24
C GLU A 11 -1.74 6.99 13.16
N PRO A 12 -1.20 6.83 14.38
CA PRO A 12 -1.57 5.69 15.24
C PRO A 12 -3.07 5.56 15.50
N ASN A 13 -3.76 6.67 15.69
CA ASN A 13 -5.20 6.63 15.97
C ASN A 13 -6.06 6.40 14.72
N LYS A 14 -5.43 6.29 13.55
CA LYS A 14 -6.14 6.07 12.29
C LYS A 14 -5.70 4.78 11.59
N LEU A 15 -4.83 4.00 12.23
CA LEU A 15 -4.25 2.80 11.64
C LEU A 15 -5.30 1.82 11.16
N ASP A 16 -6.28 1.49 12.00
CA ASP A 16 -7.32 0.53 11.63
C ASP A 16 -8.13 1.02 10.45
N ARG A 17 -8.49 2.30 10.45
CA ARG A 17 -9.27 2.88 9.36
C ARG A 17 -8.49 2.88 8.05
N VAL A 18 -7.21 3.24 8.11
CA VAL A 18 -6.35 3.22 6.93
C VAL A 18 -6.27 1.81 6.36
N GLY A 19 -6.03 0.81 7.21
CA GLY A 19 -5.97 -0.59 6.77
C GLY A 19 -7.26 -1.04 6.10
N MET A 20 -8.40 -0.68 6.68
CA MET A 20 -9.70 -1.05 6.12
C MET A 20 -9.96 -0.37 4.76
N GLU A 21 -9.54 0.89 4.62
CA GLU A 21 -9.71 1.59 3.35
C GLU A 21 -8.81 1.01 2.26
N ILE A 22 -7.56 0.66 2.61
CA ILE A 22 -6.65 0.03 1.65
C ILE A 22 -7.20 -1.33 1.21
N LYS A 23 -7.77 -2.09 2.12
CA LYS A 23 -8.31 -3.41 1.81
C LYS A 23 -9.40 -3.36 0.75
N LYS A 24 -10.11 -2.25 0.62
CA LYS A 24 -11.16 -2.09 -0.39
C LYS A 24 -10.61 -1.88 -1.80
N LEU A 25 -9.33 -1.57 -1.94
CA LEU A 25 -8.74 -1.29 -3.25
C LEU A 25 -8.61 -2.58 -4.05
N ILE A 26 -9.03 -2.53 -5.31
CA ILE A 26 -9.07 -3.71 -6.16
C ILE A 26 -7.67 -4.28 -6.41
N ASN A 27 -6.66 -3.41 -6.44
CA ASN A 27 -5.28 -3.83 -6.68
C ASN A 27 -4.55 -4.31 -5.42
N ALA A 28 -5.13 -4.09 -4.23
CA ALA A 28 -4.54 -4.56 -2.98
C ALA A 28 -4.90 -6.03 -2.77
N LYS A 29 -3.91 -6.90 -2.87
CA LYS A 29 -4.10 -8.35 -2.77
C LYS A 29 -3.94 -8.84 -1.34
N GLU A 30 -3.15 -8.14 -0.54
CA GLU A 30 -2.91 -8.51 0.84
C GLU A 30 -2.58 -7.25 1.63
N VAL A 31 -3.18 -7.09 2.81
CA VAL A 31 -2.92 -5.94 3.67
C VAL A 31 -2.54 -6.47 5.04
N LEU A 32 -1.35 -6.15 5.49
CA LEU A 32 -0.78 -6.65 6.74
C LEU A 32 -0.44 -5.47 7.64
N VAL A 33 -0.87 -5.54 8.89
CA VAL A 33 -0.39 -4.61 9.91
C VAL A 33 0.86 -5.22 10.52
N ILE A 34 1.95 -4.46 10.54
CA ILE A 34 3.26 -4.96 10.93
C ILE A 34 3.87 -4.10 12.01
N THR A 35 4.88 -4.64 12.69
CA THR A 35 5.68 -3.89 13.65
C THR A 35 6.92 -3.34 12.96
N GLY A 36 7.61 -2.41 13.64
CA GLY A 36 8.86 -1.85 13.15
C GLY A 36 8.68 -0.45 12.60
N GLU A 37 9.46 -0.13 11.59
CA GLU A 37 9.52 1.21 11.02
C GLU A 37 8.24 1.60 10.27
N PHE A 38 7.53 0.62 9.71
CA PHE A 38 6.29 0.84 8.98
C PHE A 38 5.13 0.19 9.71
N ASP A 39 3.92 0.69 9.44
CA ASP A 39 2.72 0.23 10.12
C ASP A 39 1.94 -0.81 9.31
N ILE A 40 1.95 -0.66 7.99
CA ILE A 40 1.19 -1.53 7.09
C ILE A 40 2.07 -1.92 5.91
N ALA A 41 1.98 -3.18 5.50
CA ALA A 41 2.58 -3.64 4.25
C ALA A 41 1.44 -4.11 3.34
N VAL A 42 1.40 -3.57 2.13
CA VAL A 42 0.35 -3.89 1.16
C VAL A 42 0.98 -4.54 -0.05
N ARG A 43 0.56 -5.75 -0.38
CA ARG A 43 0.96 -6.38 -1.63
C ARG A 43 -0.05 -5.99 -2.70
N VAL A 44 0.44 -5.35 -3.76
CA VAL A 44 -0.41 -4.91 -4.86
C VAL A 44 0.02 -5.54 -6.18
N GLU A 45 -0.95 -5.70 -7.07
CA GLU A 45 -0.71 -6.15 -8.44
C GLU A 45 -1.42 -5.19 -9.37
N THR A 46 -0.68 -4.65 -10.33
CA THR A 46 -1.22 -3.73 -11.31
C THR A 46 -0.81 -4.18 -12.70
N LYS A 47 -1.50 -3.71 -13.73
CA LYS A 47 -1.18 -4.14 -15.10
C LYS A 47 0.11 -3.50 -15.61
N ASP A 48 0.43 -2.28 -15.14
CA ASP A 48 1.63 -1.54 -15.57
C ASP A 48 2.03 -0.53 -14.49
N PHE A 49 3.16 0.17 -14.73
CA PHE A 49 3.66 1.17 -13.77
C PHE A 49 2.76 2.39 -13.67
N THR A 50 2.06 2.74 -14.72
CA THR A 50 1.12 3.87 -14.70
C THR A 50 0.01 3.59 -13.68
N GLU A 51 -0.54 2.37 -13.73
CA GLU A 51 -1.57 1.98 -12.78
C GLU A 51 -1.02 1.91 -11.34
N LEU A 52 0.21 1.42 -11.17
CA LEU A 52 0.85 1.40 -9.86
C LEU A 52 0.96 2.81 -9.30
N SER A 53 1.44 3.75 -10.13
CA SER A 53 1.57 5.14 -9.72
C SER A 53 0.23 5.74 -9.30
N LYS A 54 -0.84 5.46 -10.04
CA LYS A 54 -2.18 5.93 -9.70
C LYS A 54 -2.67 5.31 -8.38
N THR A 55 -2.44 4.02 -8.19
CA THR A 55 -2.81 3.34 -6.95
C THR A 55 -2.16 4.02 -5.76
N ILE A 56 -0.88 4.35 -5.85
CA ILE A 56 -0.16 4.99 -4.76
C ILE A 56 -0.67 6.41 -4.53
N ARG A 57 -0.65 7.23 -5.58
CA ARG A 57 -0.90 8.68 -5.44
C ARG A 57 -2.37 9.02 -5.23
N GLU A 58 -3.25 8.35 -5.96
CA GLU A 58 -4.66 8.71 -5.95
C GLU A 58 -5.48 7.89 -4.97
N GLN A 59 -5.05 6.67 -4.67
CA GLN A 59 -5.86 5.78 -3.85
C GLN A 59 -5.31 5.57 -2.44
N ILE A 60 -3.99 5.50 -2.26
CA ILE A 60 -3.40 5.26 -0.94
C ILE A 60 -3.03 6.57 -0.25
N LEU A 61 -2.28 7.42 -0.92
CA LEU A 61 -1.84 8.69 -0.33
C LEU A 61 -3.00 9.65 -0.05
N SER A 62 -4.14 9.43 -0.67
CA SER A 62 -5.34 10.26 -0.43
C SER A 62 -6.12 9.82 0.80
N ILE A 63 -5.84 8.67 1.39
CA ILE A 63 -6.56 8.18 2.56
C ILE A 63 -6.18 9.03 3.78
N PRO A 64 -7.17 9.62 4.48
CA PRO A 64 -6.86 10.37 5.70
C PRO A 64 -6.16 9.49 6.73
N GLY A 65 -5.03 9.96 7.24
CA GLY A 65 -4.23 9.21 8.20
C GLY A 65 -2.97 8.59 7.63
N VAL A 66 -2.85 8.51 6.31
CA VAL A 66 -1.60 8.07 5.68
C VAL A 66 -0.58 9.20 5.75
N VAL A 67 0.58 8.91 6.35
CA VAL A 67 1.66 9.90 6.52
C VAL A 67 2.62 9.84 5.35
N LYS A 68 3.07 8.64 5.00
CA LYS A 68 3.97 8.44 3.85
C LYS A 68 3.95 6.99 3.41
N THR A 69 4.46 6.75 2.22
CA THR A 69 4.60 5.39 1.68
C THR A 69 6.00 5.21 1.09
N VAL A 70 6.46 3.97 1.11
CA VAL A 70 7.68 3.54 0.42
C VAL A 70 7.31 2.31 -0.39
N THR A 71 7.61 2.31 -1.68
CA THR A 71 7.22 1.22 -2.56
C THR A 71 8.44 0.44 -3.03
N SER A 72 8.36 -0.89 -2.91
CA SER A 72 9.36 -1.81 -3.45
C SER A 72 8.71 -2.62 -4.56
N VAL A 73 9.25 -2.51 -5.77
CA VAL A 73 8.74 -3.26 -6.91
C VAL A 73 9.43 -4.61 -6.96
N VAL A 74 8.65 -5.69 -7.12
CA VAL A 74 9.19 -7.04 -7.24
C VAL A 74 9.84 -7.15 -8.62
N ILE A 75 11.12 -7.45 -8.65
CA ILE A 75 11.85 -7.60 -9.91
C ILE A 75 12.16 -9.07 -10.23
N GLU A 76 12.00 -9.97 -9.27
CA GLU A 76 12.29 -11.38 -9.47
C GLU A 76 11.55 -12.24 -8.44
N LYS A 77 11.07 -13.40 -8.87
CA LYS A 77 10.45 -14.39 -7.98
C LYS A 77 11.15 -15.73 -8.19
N TYR A 78 11.42 -16.42 -7.11
CA TYR A 78 12.08 -17.75 -7.16
C TYR A 78 11.11 -18.87 -6.80
#